data_80ada41f457ce6b175b8eb15820b9f95
#
_entry.id   80ada41f457ce6b175b8eb15820b9f95
#
_cell.length_a   1.000
_cell.length_b   1.000
_cell.length_c   1.000
_cell.angle_alpha   90.00
_cell.angle_beta   90.00
_cell.angle_gamma   90.00
#
_symmetry.space_group_name_H-M   'P 1'
#
loop_
_entity.id
_entity.type
_entity.pdbx_description
1 polymer ?
#
loop_
_entity_poly.entity_id
_entity_poly.type
_entity_poly.pdbx_seq_one_letter_code
_entity_poly.pdbx_strand_id
1 'polypeptide(L)'
;MEKAATLEISAGETILFGVVAVVMVVLTIFGLLITRRAVYSAVCVIADMVCLAVLYTMLEAPFMGVVQIAVYTGAILMMFLFVLMMIGVDAADSTYETLRGQRVMAILGALGFAAIAGGAILDARLPDPVGMSKANRETNPTAIATSIFSNHALTMELTGALLIVAAVGAMTLTHRQGTHKRLSQAELAEAKMAAYARTGRHIGQKPPTGVYAESNSAAAPALTA
;
A
#
# COMPACT_ATOMS: atom_id res chain seq x y z
N MET A 1 -30.97 35.26 -20.80
CA MET A 1 -31.48 34.20 -19.93
C MET A 1 -30.95 32.89 -20.50
N GLU A 2 -29.73 32.55 -20.14
CA GLU A 2 -29.11 31.26 -20.53
C GLU A 2 -29.71 30.20 -19.62
N LYS A 3 -30.51 29.32 -20.23
CA LYS A 3 -31.12 28.16 -19.59
C LYS A 3 -30.00 27.42 -18.88
N ALA A 4 -30.02 27.42 -17.55
CA ALA A 4 -29.16 26.54 -16.77
C ALA A 4 -29.29 25.13 -17.37
N ALA A 5 -28.25 24.66 -18.01
CA ALA A 5 -28.20 23.30 -18.49
C ALA A 5 -28.31 22.41 -17.24
N THR A 6 -29.52 22.00 -16.94
CA THR A 6 -29.76 20.93 -15.98
C THR A 6 -28.93 19.76 -16.50
N LEU A 7 -27.90 19.40 -15.77
CA LEU A 7 -27.12 18.19 -16.02
C LEU A 7 -28.13 17.04 -15.90
N GLU A 8 -28.69 16.62 -17.03
CA GLU A 8 -29.54 15.44 -17.10
C GLU A 8 -28.62 14.22 -16.89
N ILE A 9 -28.49 13.83 -15.63
CA ILE A 9 -27.79 12.60 -15.29
C ILE A 9 -28.59 11.46 -15.94
N SER A 10 -27.96 10.76 -16.89
CA SER A 10 -28.60 9.63 -17.56
C SER A 10 -28.98 8.56 -16.53
N ALA A 11 -30.16 7.97 -16.68
CA ALA A 11 -30.60 6.86 -15.84
C ALA A 11 -29.56 5.72 -15.82
N GLY A 12 -28.85 5.51 -16.93
CA GLY A 12 -27.76 4.54 -17.03
C GLY A 12 -26.57 4.87 -16.12
N GLU A 13 -26.17 6.14 -16.04
CA GLU A 13 -25.09 6.60 -15.17
C GLU A 13 -25.45 6.43 -13.69
N THR A 14 -26.67 6.76 -13.31
CA THR A 14 -27.17 6.58 -11.93
C THR A 14 -27.19 5.10 -11.55
N ILE A 15 -27.63 4.22 -12.42
CA ILE A 15 -27.63 2.78 -12.18
C ILE A 15 -26.20 2.25 -12.04
N LEU A 16 -25.30 2.64 -12.96
CA LEU A 16 -23.91 2.21 -12.92
C LEU A 16 -23.22 2.68 -11.65
N PHE A 17 -23.42 3.94 -11.26
CA PHE A 17 -22.93 4.48 -10.00
C PHE A 17 -23.44 3.66 -8.80
N GLY A 18 -24.73 3.39 -8.76
CA GLY A 18 -25.35 2.60 -7.69
C GLY A 18 -24.78 1.20 -7.59
N VAL A 19 -24.59 0.52 -8.74
CA VAL A 19 -23.99 -0.82 -8.78
C VAL A 19 -22.55 -0.80 -8.26
N VAL A 20 -21.72 0.12 -8.76
CA VAL A 20 -20.32 0.23 -8.32
C VAL A 20 -20.24 0.58 -6.83
N ALA A 21 -21.08 1.50 -6.34
CA ALA A 21 -21.11 1.86 -4.93
C ALA A 21 -21.51 0.67 -4.04
N VAL A 22 -22.51 -0.12 -4.44
CA VAL A 22 -22.89 -1.34 -3.69
C VAL A 22 -21.76 -2.36 -3.68
N VAL A 23 -21.09 -2.58 -4.82
CA VAL A 23 -19.94 -3.48 -4.90
C VAL A 23 -18.84 -3.04 -3.96
N MET A 24 -18.49 -1.76 -3.91
CA MET A 24 -17.49 -1.22 -2.98
C MET A 24 -17.87 -1.46 -1.53
N VAL A 25 -19.10 -1.16 -1.14
CA VAL A 25 -19.58 -1.39 0.23
C VAL A 25 -19.48 -2.86 0.60
N VAL A 26 -19.88 -3.75 -0.30
CA VAL A 26 -19.81 -5.22 -0.08
C VAL A 26 -18.35 -5.66 0.07
N LEU A 27 -17.45 -5.21 -0.80
CA LEU A 27 -16.02 -5.53 -0.73
C LEU A 27 -15.38 -5.02 0.57
N THR A 28 -15.70 -3.79 0.97
CA THR A 28 -15.21 -3.20 2.22
C THR A 28 -15.70 -3.99 3.43
N ILE A 29 -17.00 -4.33 3.50
CA ILE A 29 -17.57 -5.12 4.59
C ILE A 29 -16.94 -6.51 4.61
N PHE A 30 -16.82 -7.17 3.45
CA PHE A 30 -16.21 -8.49 3.35
C PHE A 30 -14.74 -8.46 3.76
N GLY A 31 -13.96 -7.50 3.24
CA GLY A 31 -12.54 -7.36 3.53
C GLY A 31 -12.24 -7.00 4.98
N LEU A 32 -13.05 -6.14 5.60
CA LEU A 32 -12.80 -5.61 6.94
C LEU A 32 -13.40 -6.48 8.06
N LEU A 33 -14.63 -6.99 7.87
CA LEU A 33 -15.39 -7.67 8.91
C LEU A 33 -15.33 -9.19 8.83
N ILE A 34 -15.30 -9.75 7.63
CA ILE A 34 -15.39 -11.19 7.41
C ILE A 34 -14.01 -11.83 7.32
N THR A 35 -13.07 -11.15 6.67
CA THR A 35 -11.75 -11.70 6.40
C THR A 35 -10.83 -11.54 7.61
N ARG A 36 -10.35 -12.64 8.16
CA ARG A 36 -9.40 -12.66 9.28
C ARG A 36 -7.93 -12.62 8.84
N ARG A 37 -7.68 -12.76 7.54
CA ARG A 37 -6.31 -12.81 6.99
C ARG A 37 -6.00 -11.49 6.30
N ALA A 38 -4.96 -10.79 6.72
CA ALA A 38 -4.55 -9.50 6.19
C ALA A 38 -4.37 -9.47 4.66
N VAL A 39 -3.90 -10.57 4.07
CA VAL A 39 -3.71 -10.67 2.61
C VAL A 39 -5.05 -10.60 1.86
N TYR A 40 -6.08 -11.31 2.32
CA TYR A 40 -7.40 -11.24 1.67
C TYR A 40 -8.05 -9.86 1.85
N SER A 41 -7.88 -9.25 3.02
CA SER A 41 -8.30 -7.89 3.28
C SER A 41 -7.65 -6.91 2.30
N ALA A 42 -6.33 -7.03 2.09
CA ALA A 42 -5.60 -6.21 1.14
C ALA A 42 -6.11 -6.39 -0.31
N VAL A 43 -6.42 -7.61 -0.72
CA VAL A 43 -7.00 -7.87 -2.06
C VAL A 43 -8.38 -7.21 -2.21
N CYS A 44 -9.22 -7.23 -1.18
CA CYS A 44 -10.50 -6.50 -1.21
C CYS A 44 -10.30 -4.99 -1.36
N VAL A 45 -9.32 -4.42 -0.64
CA VAL A 45 -8.98 -2.99 -0.77
C VAL A 45 -8.47 -2.67 -2.19
N ILE A 46 -7.68 -3.55 -2.81
CA ILE A 46 -7.27 -3.37 -4.21
C ILE A 46 -8.49 -3.32 -5.13
N ALA A 47 -9.44 -4.22 -4.96
CA ALA A 47 -10.67 -4.22 -5.75
C ALA A 47 -11.49 -2.94 -5.54
N ASP A 48 -11.58 -2.44 -4.30
CA ASP A 48 -12.21 -1.15 -3.97
C ASP A 48 -11.54 0.02 -4.68
N MET A 49 -10.19 0.04 -4.74
CA MET A 49 -9.44 1.09 -5.43
C MET A 49 -9.69 1.08 -6.95
N VAL A 50 -9.88 -0.10 -7.55
CA VAL A 50 -10.27 -0.22 -8.96
C VAL A 50 -11.69 0.31 -9.18
N CYS A 51 -12.64 -0.02 -8.31
CA CYS A 51 -14.00 0.52 -8.36
C CYS A 51 -13.98 2.06 -8.25
N LEU A 52 -13.15 2.61 -7.36
CA LEU A 52 -12.98 4.05 -7.22
C LEU A 52 -12.44 4.70 -8.50
N ALA A 53 -11.51 4.05 -9.20
CA ALA A 53 -11.01 4.53 -10.50
C ALA A 53 -12.13 4.59 -11.56
N VAL A 54 -13.03 3.61 -11.55
CA VAL A 54 -14.23 3.63 -12.42
C VAL A 54 -15.11 4.82 -12.07
N LEU A 55 -15.35 5.09 -10.78
CA LEU A 55 -16.14 6.26 -10.35
C LEU A 55 -15.49 7.59 -10.78
N TYR A 56 -14.17 7.71 -10.70
CA TYR A 56 -13.48 8.90 -11.22
C TYR A 56 -13.69 9.09 -12.72
N THR A 57 -13.65 8.00 -13.48
CA THR A 57 -13.89 8.06 -14.93
C THR A 57 -15.33 8.47 -15.25
N MET A 58 -16.31 7.99 -14.48
CA MET A 58 -17.71 8.40 -14.58
C MET A 58 -17.92 9.89 -14.26
N LEU A 59 -17.12 10.44 -13.36
CA LEU A 59 -17.14 11.85 -13.00
C LEU A 59 -16.35 12.75 -13.98
N GLU A 60 -16.10 12.28 -15.19
CA GLU A 60 -15.32 12.98 -16.22
C GLU A 60 -13.91 13.40 -15.74
N ALA A 61 -13.33 12.64 -14.79
CA ALA A 61 -11.98 12.82 -14.30
C ALA A 61 -11.08 11.61 -14.65
N PRO A 62 -10.88 11.28 -15.93
CA PRO A 62 -10.16 10.08 -16.34
C PRO A 62 -8.70 10.09 -15.92
N PHE A 63 -8.06 11.24 -15.83
CA PHE A 63 -6.69 11.36 -15.32
C PHE A 63 -6.58 10.87 -13.87
N MET A 64 -7.53 11.25 -13.01
CA MET A 64 -7.57 10.78 -11.63
C MET A 64 -7.83 9.27 -11.56
N GLY A 65 -8.67 8.72 -12.45
CA GLY A 65 -8.88 7.27 -12.55
C GLY A 65 -7.59 6.52 -12.90
N VAL A 66 -6.81 7.02 -13.86
CA VAL A 66 -5.51 6.42 -14.23
C VAL A 66 -4.51 6.52 -13.07
N VAL A 67 -4.42 7.67 -12.41
CA VAL A 67 -3.55 7.86 -11.23
C VAL A 67 -3.96 6.93 -10.09
N GLN A 68 -5.25 6.73 -9.86
CA GLN A 68 -5.78 5.81 -8.86
C GLN A 68 -5.28 4.38 -9.10
N ILE A 69 -5.32 3.90 -10.34
CA ILE A 69 -4.83 2.56 -10.66
C ILE A 69 -3.31 2.49 -10.59
N ALA A 70 -2.61 3.43 -11.22
CA ALA A 70 -1.16 3.37 -11.34
C ALA A 70 -0.45 3.55 -9.98
N VAL A 71 -0.87 4.53 -9.18
CA VAL A 71 -0.21 4.87 -7.92
C VAL A 71 -0.79 4.08 -6.75
N TYR A 72 -2.11 4.15 -6.52
CA TYR A 72 -2.70 3.51 -5.34
C TYR A 72 -2.75 2.00 -5.49
N THR A 73 -3.26 1.50 -6.60
CA THR A 73 -3.34 0.05 -6.82
C THR A 73 -1.98 -0.53 -7.18
N GLY A 74 -1.28 0.06 -8.15
CA GLY A 74 -0.03 -0.48 -8.70
C GLY A 74 1.17 -0.28 -7.78
N ALA A 75 1.44 0.92 -7.29
CA ALA A 75 2.62 1.17 -6.48
C ALA A 75 2.39 0.88 -5.00
N ILE A 76 1.37 1.47 -4.37
CA ILE A 76 1.21 1.42 -2.92
C ILE A 76 0.66 0.07 -2.47
N LEU A 77 -0.50 -0.34 -2.98
CA LEU A 77 -1.16 -1.55 -2.51
C LEU A 77 -0.45 -2.83 -2.94
N MET A 78 0.12 -2.86 -4.16
CA MET A 78 0.90 -4.02 -4.59
C MET A 78 2.18 -4.17 -3.78
N MET A 79 2.87 -3.06 -3.46
CA MET A 79 4.02 -3.11 -2.57
C MET A 79 3.62 -3.57 -1.16
N PHE A 80 2.51 -3.05 -0.63
CA PHE A 80 1.97 -3.46 0.66
C PHE A 80 1.61 -4.94 0.69
N LEU A 81 0.92 -5.44 -0.34
CA LEU A 81 0.59 -6.86 -0.47
C LEU A 81 1.84 -7.74 -0.54
N PHE A 82 2.85 -7.31 -1.31
CA PHE A 82 4.14 -8.01 -1.40
C PHE A 82 4.82 -8.10 -0.03
N VAL A 83 4.84 -7.00 0.74
CA VAL A 83 5.41 -6.97 2.09
C VAL A 83 4.64 -7.90 3.03
N LEU A 84 3.30 -7.86 3.02
CA LEU A 84 2.48 -8.75 3.84
C LEU A 84 2.73 -10.23 3.50
N MET A 85 2.85 -10.56 2.22
CA MET A 85 3.13 -11.93 1.78
C MET A 85 4.53 -12.39 2.16
N MET A 86 5.53 -11.47 2.15
CA MET A 86 6.90 -11.77 2.48
C MET A 86 7.12 -11.93 4.00
N ILE A 87 6.41 -11.18 4.82
CA ILE A 87 6.46 -11.30 6.29
C ILE A 87 5.80 -12.63 6.74
N GLY A 88 4.90 -13.19 5.92
CA GLY A 88 4.18 -14.40 6.26
C GLY A 88 3.25 -14.15 7.45
N VAL A 89 2.03 -13.74 7.19
CA VAL A 89 1.01 -13.54 8.24
C VAL A 89 0.46 -14.90 8.66
N ASP A 90 1.24 -15.64 9.41
CA ASP A 90 0.81 -16.87 10.08
C ASP A 90 0.13 -16.61 11.44
N ALA A 91 0.21 -15.40 11.93
CA ALA A 91 -0.50 -15.00 13.11
C ALA A 91 -1.98 -14.76 12.73
N ALA A 92 -2.84 -15.69 13.06
CA ALA A 92 -4.20 -15.34 13.41
C ALA A 92 -4.09 -14.26 14.48
N ASP A 93 -4.13 -13.01 14.06
CA ASP A 93 -4.15 -11.87 14.96
C ASP A 93 -5.23 -12.16 15.99
N SER A 94 -4.78 -12.29 17.24
CA SER A 94 -5.71 -12.60 18.33
C SER A 94 -6.68 -11.43 18.40
N THR A 95 -7.90 -11.64 17.98
CA THR A 95 -9.03 -10.72 18.13
C THR A 95 -9.39 -10.49 19.60
N TYR A 96 -8.42 -10.69 20.50
CA TYR A 96 -8.60 -10.52 21.93
C TYR A 96 -8.53 -9.04 22.27
N GLU A 97 -9.63 -8.52 22.78
CA GLU A 97 -9.65 -7.15 23.32
C GLU A 97 -8.71 -7.04 24.50
N THR A 98 -7.64 -6.29 24.32
CA THR A 98 -6.67 -6.00 25.39
C THR A 98 -7.26 -5.04 26.43
N LEU A 99 -8.18 -4.18 26.04
CA LEU A 99 -8.82 -3.18 26.90
C LEU A 99 -10.32 -3.41 26.99
N ARG A 100 -10.85 -3.59 28.19
CA ARG A 100 -12.30 -3.70 28.43
C ARG A 100 -13.01 -2.41 27.99
N GLY A 101 -14.00 -2.55 27.11
CA GLY A 101 -14.81 -1.43 26.62
C GLY A 101 -14.27 -0.68 25.41
N GLN A 102 -13.15 -1.10 24.82
CA GLN A 102 -12.57 -0.50 23.62
C GLN A 102 -13.57 -0.46 22.45
N ARG A 103 -14.37 -1.51 22.25
CA ARG A 103 -15.39 -1.56 21.19
C ARG A 103 -16.47 -0.49 21.38
N VAL A 104 -16.92 -0.31 22.61
CA VAL A 104 -17.94 0.72 22.89
C VAL A 104 -17.38 2.10 22.63
N MET A 105 -16.17 2.38 23.09
CA MET A 105 -15.49 3.64 22.82
C MET A 105 -15.28 3.88 21.32
N ALA A 106 -14.88 2.85 20.58
CA ALA A 106 -14.69 2.93 19.14
C ALA A 106 -16.01 3.18 18.39
N ILE A 107 -17.09 2.50 18.77
CA ILE A 107 -18.43 2.72 18.18
C ILE A 107 -18.93 4.14 18.48
N LEU A 108 -18.82 4.60 19.72
CA LEU A 108 -19.22 5.96 20.09
C LEU A 108 -18.38 7.01 19.36
N GLY A 109 -17.08 6.79 19.24
CA GLY A 109 -16.19 7.66 18.48
C GLY A 109 -16.55 7.69 16.99
N ALA A 110 -16.81 6.53 16.39
CA ALA A 110 -17.20 6.43 14.98
C ALA A 110 -18.56 7.10 14.72
N LEU A 111 -19.56 6.89 15.60
CA LEU A 111 -20.86 7.55 15.51
C LEU A 111 -20.74 9.06 15.70
N GLY A 112 -19.95 9.51 16.66
CA GLY A 112 -19.69 10.94 16.88
C GLY A 112 -19.03 11.59 15.66
N PHE A 113 -18.03 10.95 15.09
CA PHE A 113 -17.38 11.42 13.86
C PHE A 113 -18.36 11.44 12.68
N ALA A 114 -19.14 10.38 12.49
CA ALA A 114 -20.14 10.29 11.43
C ALA A 114 -21.23 11.37 11.58
N ALA A 115 -21.66 11.67 12.79
CA ALA A 115 -22.62 12.73 13.06
C ALA A 115 -22.06 14.12 12.74
N ILE A 116 -20.82 14.40 13.13
CA ILE A 116 -20.16 15.68 12.84
C ILE A 116 -19.93 15.82 11.33
N ALA A 117 -19.38 14.80 10.67
CA ALA A 117 -19.12 14.80 9.24
C ALA A 117 -20.43 14.91 8.43
N GLY A 118 -21.45 14.14 8.81
CA GLY A 118 -22.77 14.19 8.17
C GLY A 118 -23.43 15.55 8.35
N GLY A 119 -23.39 16.12 9.56
CA GLY A 119 -23.90 17.47 9.84
C GLY A 119 -23.17 18.54 9.01
N ALA A 120 -21.85 18.47 8.92
CA ALA A 120 -21.05 19.38 8.10
C ALA A 120 -21.39 19.29 6.60
N ILE A 121 -21.65 18.10 6.09
CA ILE A 121 -22.06 17.90 4.68
C ILE A 121 -23.46 18.47 4.43
N LEU A 122 -24.40 18.24 5.36
CA LEU A 122 -25.77 18.75 5.23
C LEU A 122 -25.85 20.28 5.32
N ASP A 123 -24.95 20.91 6.06
CA ASP A 123 -24.90 22.37 6.23
C ASP A 123 -23.97 23.05 5.19
N ALA A 124 -23.23 22.24 4.40
CA ALA A 124 -22.33 22.75 3.38
C ALA A 124 -23.10 23.41 2.25
N ARG A 125 -22.93 24.73 2.10
CA ARG A 125 -23.42 25.46 0.93
C ARG A 125 -22.45 25.23 -0.22
N LEU A 126 -22.75 24.24 -1.05
CA LEU A 126 -21.97 24.00 -2.26
C LEU A 126 -22.29 25.09 -3.30
N PRO A 127 -21.30 25.66 -3.98
CA PRO A 127 -21.56 26.54 -5.13
C PRO A 127 -22.28 25.75 -6.23
N ASP A 128 -23.01 26.47 -7.07
CA ASP A 128 -23.73 25.86 -8.19
C ASP A 128 -22.79 24.99 -9.03
N PRO A 129 -23.22 23.76 -9.41
CA PRO A 129 -22.39 22.84 -10.14
C PRO A 129 -22.01 23.42 -11.51
N VAL A 130 -20.72 23.63 -11.73
CA VAL A 130 -20.19 24.04 -13.02
C VAL A 130 -19.94 22.77 -13.80
N GLY A 131 -20.60 22.58 -14.95
CA GLY A 131 -20.41 21.38 -15.79
C GLY A 131 -18.92 21.08 -16.07
N MET A 132 -18.55 19.81 -16.05
CA MET A 132 -17.15 19.36 -16.22
C MET A 132 -16.54 19.78 -17.57
N SER A 133 -17.34 19.91 -18.61
CA SER A 133 -16.91 20.46 -19.90
C SER A 133 -16.33 21.88 -19.76
N LYS A 134 -16.83 22.67 -18.81
CA LYS A 134 -16.33 24.00 -18.51
C LYS A 134 -15.10 23.98 -17.61
N ALA A 135 -15.01 23.01 -16.71
CA ALA A 135 -13.86 22.81 -15.82
C ALA A 135 -12.65 22.23 -16.59
N ASN A 136 -12.88 21.30 -17.49
CA ASN A 136 -11.85 20.60 -18.28
C ASN A 136 -11.41 21.33 -19.56
N ARG A 137 -11.83 22.55 -19.80
CA ARG A 137 -11.64 23.45 -20.97
C ARG A 137 -10.90 22.88 -22.20
N GLU A 138 -9.67 22.38 -22.02
CA GLU A 138 -8.85 21.78 -23.08
C GLU A 138 -8.74 20.26 -22.91
N THR A 139 -8.09 19.84 -21.84
CA THR A 139 -7.99 18.42 -21.42
C THR A 139 -7.99 18.32 -19.91
N ASN A 140 -8.46 17.21 -19.36
CA ASN A 140 -8.52 16.98 -17.91
C ASN A 140 -7.12 17.10 -17.24
N PRO A 141 -6.02 16.53 -17.77
CA PRO A 141 -4.69 16.70 -17.18
C PRO A 141 -4.22 18.16 -17.18
N THR A 142 -4.46 18.90 -18.27
CA THR A 142 -4.03 20.31 -18.41
C THR A 142 -4.78 21.20 -17.43
N ALA A 143 -6.09 21.00 -17.26
CA ALA A 143 -6.89 21.76 -16.31
C ALA A 143 -6.39 21.56 -14.86
N ILE A 144 -6.11 20.30 -14.48
CA ILE A 144 -5.56 19.96 -13.17
C ILE A 144 -4.18 20.59 -12.99
N ALA A 145 -3.29 20.44 -13.96
CA ALA A 145 -1.94 21.02 -13.91
C ALA A 145 -1.99 22.53 -13.75
N THR A 146 -2.79 23.23 -14.54
CA THR A 146 -2.96 24.68 -14.44
C THR A 146 -3.47 25.09 -13.06
N SER A 147 -4.45 24.39 -12.51
CA SER A 147 -4.98 24.67 -11.17
C SER A 147 -3.93 24.48 -10.09
N ILE A 148 -3.15 23.40 -10.16
CA ILE A 148 -2.11 23.09 -9.17
C ILE A 148 -1.00 24.14 -9.23
N PHE A 149 -0.46 24.42 -10.41
CA PHE A 149 0.70 25.32 -10.54
C PHE A 149 0.34 26.79 -10.39
N SER A 150 -0.88 27.20 -10.75
CA SER A 150 -1.29 28.62 -10.62
C SER A 150 -1.81 28.98 -9.22
N ASN A 151 -2.62 28.09 -8.61
CA ASN A 151 -3.32 28.41 -7.38
C ASN A 151 -2.77 27.69 -6.15
N HIS A 152 -2.09 26.56 -6.33
CA HIS A 152 -1.68 25.67 -5.25
C HIS A 152 -0.19 25.28 -5.29
N ALA A 153 0.65 26.15 -5.89
CA ALA A 153 2.08 25.91 -6.05
C ALA A 153 2.79 25.58 -4.73
N LEU A 154 2.49 26.34 -3.66
CA LEU A 154 3.05 26.09 -2.33
C LEU A 154 2.67 24.71 -1.78
N THR A 155 1.40 24.30 -1.96
CA THR A 155 0.93 22.97 -1.52
C THR A 155 1.65 21.86 -2.26
N MET A 156 1.89 22.04 -3.55
CA MET A 156 2.64 21.08 -4.36
C MET A 156 4.10 20.97 -3.91
N GLU A 157 4.75 22.11 -3.63
CA GLU A 157 6.13 22.14 -3.14
C GLU A 157 6.26 21.46 -1.77
N LEU A 158 5.34 21.74 -0.84
CA LEU A 158 5.29 21.07 0.46
C LEU A 158 5.05 19.56 0.33
N THR A 159 4.21 19.14 -0.60
CA THR A 159 3.98 17.71 -0.89
C THR A 159 5.25 17.06 -1.42
N GLY A 160 5.97 17.72 -2.32
CA GLY A 160 7.27 17.23 -2.82
C GLY A 160 8.30 17.10 -1.71
N ALA A 161 8.41 18.10 -0.84
CA ALA A 161 9.29 18.04 0.34
C ALA A 161 8.91 16.89 1.28
N LEU A 162 7.61 16.66 1.52
CA LEU A 162 7.12 15.54 2.33
C LEU A 162 7.51 14.18 1.74
N LEU A 163 7.42 14.03 0.41
CA LEU A 163 7.83 12.80 -0.26
C LEU A 163 9.34 12.53 -0.07
N ILE A 164 10.18 13.56 -0.15
CA ILE A 164 11.62 13.42 0.10
C ILE A 164 11.87 13.00 1.54
N VAL A 165 11.23 13.66 2.51
CA VAL A 165 11.36 13.30 3.93
C VAL A 165 10.88 11.87 4.19
N ALA A 166 9.78 11.45 3.59
CA ALA A 166 9.27 10.10 3.71
C ALA A 166 10.25 9.06 3.14
N ALA A 167 10.84 9.33 1.97
CA ALA A 167 11.82 8.45 1.36
C ALA A 167 13.09 8.31 2.20
N VAL A 168 13.63 9.45 2.70
CA VAL A 168 14.80 9.45 3.58
C VAL A 168 14.50 8.74 4.90
N GLY A 169 13.32 8.99 5.47
CA GLY A 169 12.84 8.32 6.69
C GLY A 169 12.76 6.80 6.52
N ALA A 170 12.15 6.33 5.43
CA ALA A 170 12.08 4.91 5.11
C ALA A 170 13.48 4.28 4.94
N MET A 171 14.38 4.97 4.25
CA MET A 171 15.76 4.52 4.05
C MET A 171 16.53 4.43 5.38
N THR A 172 16.40 5.43 6.25
CA THR A 172 17.07 5.42 7.58
C THR A 172 16.54 4.33 8.49
N LEU A 173 15.24 4.09 8.51
CA LEU A 173 14.63 3.02 9.31
C LEU A 173 15.01 1.62 8.80
N THR A 174 15.19 1.47 7.50
CA THR A 174 15.56 0.19 6.89
C THR A 174 17.05 -0.07 6.99
N HIS A 175 17.86 0.98 7.17
CA HIS A 175 19.31 0.85 7.24
C HIS A 175 19.74 0.15 8.55
N ARG A 176 20.09 -1.12 8.45
CA ARG A 176 20.74 -1.87 9.52
C ARG A 176 22.25 -1.69 9.42
N GLN A 177 22.84 -1.05 10.39
CA GLN A 177 24.29 -1.14 10.57
C GLN A 177 24.60 -2.57 10.99
N GLY A 178 25.31 -3.31 10.12
CA GLY A 178 25.80 -4.64 10.46
C GLY A 178 26.76 -4.50 11.65
N THR A 179 26.37 -5.06 12.80
CA THR A 179 27.18 -5.08 14.04
C THR A 179 28.47 -5.88 13.87
N HIS A 180 28.60 -6.65 12.80
CA HIS A 180 29.79 -7.40 12.50
C HIS A 180 30.64 -6.68 11.45
N LYS A 181 31.90 -6.42 11.81
CA LYS A 181 32.93 -5.98 10.88
C LYS A 181 32.91 -6.95 9.70
N ARG A 182 32.67 -6.48 8.48
CA ARG A 182 32.77 -7.30 7.29
C ARG A 182 34.23 -7.69 7.13
N LEU A 183 34.53 -8.94 7.44
CA LEU A 183 35.85 -9.51 7.21
C LEU A 183 36.14 -9.53 5.69
N SER A 184 37.31 -9.11 5.28
CA SER A 184 37.75 -9.27 3.92
C SER A 184 37.87 -10.77 3.59
N GLN A 185 37.88 -11.13 2.29
CA GLN A 185 38.02 -12.54 1.92
C GLN A 185 39.33 -13.14 2.45
N ALA A 186 40.41 -12.35 2.54
CA ALA A 186 41.69 -12.78 3.11
C ALA A 186 41.56 -13.07 4.60
N GLU A 187 40.96 -12.16 5.38
CA GLU A 187 40.71 -12.36 6.83
C GLU A 187 39.79 -13.55 7.10
N LEU A 188 38.80 -13.78 6.20
CA LEU A 188 37.90 -14.93 6.29
C LEU A 188 38.63 -16.24 6.02
N ALA A 189 39.55 -16.25 5.04
CA ALA A 189 40.38 -17.40 4.74
C ALA A 189 41.35 -17.71 5.89
N GLU A 190 42.00 -16.71 6.45
CA GLU A 190 42.88 -16.87 7.64
C GLU A 190 42.10 -17.38 8.84
N ALA A 191 40.92 -16.83 9.11
CA ALA A 191 40.06 -17.30 10.23
C ALA A 191 39.63 -18.76 10.02
N LYS A 192 39.30 -19.18 8.79
CA LYS A 192 38.97 -20.56 8.47
C LYS A 192 40.19 -21.51 8.62
N MET A 193 41.36 -21.08 8.19
CA MET A 193 42.61 -21.87 8.36
C MET A 193 42.99 -21.99 9.82
N ALA A 194 42.87 -20.92 10.59
CA ALA A 194 43.14 -20.93 12.02
C ALA A 194 42.13 -21.83 12.79
N ALA A 195 40.88 -21.83 12.38
CA ALA A 195 39.86 -22.72 12.93
C ALA A 195 40.13 -24.19 12.61
N TYR A 196 40.59 -24.49 11.39
CA TYR A 196 41.03 -25.83 10.98
C TYR A 196 42.20 -26.31 11.81
N ALA A 197 43.22 -25.47 11.96
CA ALA A 197 44.41 -25.80 12.75
C ALA A 197 44.08 -26.12 14.24
N ARG A 198 43.04 -25.50 14.79
CA ARG A 198 42.62 -25.72 16.19
C ARG A 198 41.68 -26.89 16.41
N THR A 199 40.81 -27.17 15.46
CA THR A 199 39.68 -28.09 15.66
C THR A 199 39.65 -29.26 14.69
N GLY A 200 40.53 -29.31 13.67
CA GLY A 200 40.50 -30.30 12.58
C GLY A 200 39.21 -30.25 11.72
N ARG A 201 38.36 -29.25 11.92
CA ARG A 201 37.08 -29.13 11.20
C ARG A 201 37.34 -28.73 9.77
N HIS A 202 36.66 -29.43 8.83
CA HIS A 202 36.77 -29.18 7.41
C HIS A 202 36.45 -27.72 7.05
N ILE A 203 37.28 -27.12 6.19
CA ILE A 203 37.26 -25.70 5.80
C ILE A 203 36.11 -25.39 4.84
N GLY A 204 35.51 -26.40 4.17
CA GLY A 204 34.44 -26.25 3.22
C GLY A 204 33.10 -25.84 3.85
N GLN A 205 32.23 -25.28 3.03
CA GLN A 205 30.85 -25.01 3.42
C GLN A 205 30.10 -26.34 3.65
N LYS A 206 29.22 -26.38 4.65
CA LYS A 206 28.31 -27.50 4.79
C LYS A 206 27.43 -27.58 3.53
N PRO A 207 27.13 -28.78 3.02
CA PRO A 207 26.21 -28.93 1.91
C PRO A 207 24.84 -28.42 2.27
N PRO A 208 24.04 -27.93 1.29
CA PRO A 208 22.66 -27.54 1.54
C PRO A 208 21.83 -28.72 2.06
N THR A 209 20.76 -28.41 2.75
CA THR A 209 19.79 -29.38 3.27
C THR A 209 19.33 -30.35 2.16
N GLY A 210 19.41 -31.65 2.44
CA GLY A 210 19.04 -32.72 1.47
C GLY A 210 20.20 -33.33 0.71
N VAL A 211 21.44 -32.85 0.89
CA VAL A 211 22.65 -33.44 0.29
C VAL A 211 23.51 -34.06 1.38
N TYR A 212 23.83 -35.32 1.25
CA TYR A 212 24.74 -36.01 2.15
C TYR A 212 26.19 -35.55 1.85
N ALA A 213 26.85 -34.95 2.83
CA ALA A 213 28.19 -34.39 2.72
C ALA A 213 29.25 -35.48 2.31
N GLU A 214 29.02 -36.72 2.67
CA GLU A 214 29.95 -37.82 2.48
C GLU A 214 29.85 -38.47 1.09
N SER A 215 28.70 -38.35 0.42
CA SER A 215 28.42 -39.05 -0.85
C SER A 215 28.70 -38.22 -2.12
N ASN A 216 28.72 -36.88 -2.01
CA ASN A 216 28.75 -35.98 -3.17
C ASN A 216 30.00 -35.10 -3.29
N SER A 217 30.94 -35.17 -2.38
CA SER A 217 32.12 -34.33 -2.37
C SER A 217 33.34 -35.10 -2.85
N ALA A 218 33.58 -35.06 -4.16
CA ALA A 218 34.89 -35.46 -4.72
C ALA A 218 36.06 -34.56 -4.24
N ALA A 219 35.75 -33.42 -3.63
CA ALA A 219 36.73 -32.42 -3.18
C ALA A 219 37.04 -32.49 -1.67
N ALA A 220 36.39 -33.35 -0.92
CA ALA A 220 36.67 -33.57 0.48
C ALA A 220 37.07 -35.03 0.69
N PRO A 221 38.34 -35.35 0.63
CA PRO A 221 38.78 -36.67 1.08
C PRO A 221 38.33 -36.84 2.53
N ALA A 222 37.59 -37.90 2.79
CA ALA A 222 37.27 -38.29 4.14
C ALA A 222 38.56 -38.37 4.94
N LEU A 223 38.79 -37.44 5.85
CA LEU A 223 39.84 -37.60 6.84
C LEU A 223 39.33 -38.65 7.82
N THR A 224 39.48 -39.91 7.41
CA THR A 224 39.41 -41.05 8.31
C THR A 224 40.62 -40.97 9.22
N ALA A 225 40.41 -40.54 10.42
CA ALA A 225 41.31 -40.82 11.53
C ALA A 225 40.70 -41.92 12.37
#